data_a086ae1a95b83c3b23551777496ee93e
#
_entry.id   a086ae1a95b83c3b23551777496ee93e
#
_cell.length_a   1.000
_cell.length_b   1.000
_cell.length_c   1.000
_cell.angle_alpha   90.00
_cell.angle_beta   90.00
_cell.angle_gamma   90.00
#
_symmetry.space_group_name_H-M   'P 1'
#
loop_
_entity.id
_entity.type
_entity.pdbx_description
1 polymer ?
#
loop_
_entity_poly.entity_id
_entity_poly.type
_entity_poly.pdbx_seq_one_letter_code
_entity_poly.pdbx_strand_id
1 'polypeptide(L)'
;MKKSGSHFYLWVIGAIILGGLIGHFFPEFGVKLKPLGDGFIALIKMLIGPIIFLTVVLGIAGVADVKKVGRVGVKAILYFEVVSTIALVIGLVVVNTLKPGAGFNADPAKLDPALVAKATDYAHKAEQQSTVDFLLHIIPKTFTDAFTGDGSLLQVLLLAVLFGFSLLHMGKTGEKVMDLLEPLSKVFFGIMSMIMKLAPIGAGAAMAFTIGEFGVGALGPLMKLMGSFYLTCALFVLIVLGLIARFTGFSIIRFIRYIRDELLLVLGTSSSESALVPLMRKLERLGCSKPVVGLVVPSGYSFNLDGTNIYLTMAAIFVAQALGVELTLTQEITLLAVAMLTSKGASGVTGAGFITLAATLHVVPAVPVAGLALILGIDRFMSEARALTNIIGNGVATVVVARWENELDRDQLNRELLNPPSATELDADLPSDHHGPLGEKA
;
A
#
# COMPACT_ATOMS: atom_id res chain seq x y z
N MET A 1 15.20 7.70 31.70
CA MET A 1 14.19 8.74 31.39
C MET A 1 12.95 8.08 30.75
N LYS A 2 11.75 8.51 31.16
CA LYS A 2 10.46 7.83 31.13
C LYS A 2 9.86 7.57 29.74
N LYS A 3 9.30 6.36 29.52
CA LYS A 3 8.02 6.00 28.83
C LYS A 3 7.36 7.05 27.91
N SER A 4 8.03 7.59 26.90
CA SER A 4 7.37 8.50 25.92
C SER A 4 6.87 7.79 24.67
N GLY A 5 7.27 6.56 24.39
CA GLY A 5 6.90 5.86 23.17
C GLY A 5 5.56 5.12 23.17
N SER A 6 4.98 4.91 24.37
CA SER A 6 3.71 4.16 24.48
C SER A 6 2.47 4.95 24.03
N HIS A 7 2.60 6.25 23.69
CA HIS A 7 1.45 7.11 23.42
C HIS A 7 1.46 7.78 22.04
N PHE A 8 2.47 7.54 21.19
CA PHE A 8 2.53 8.19 19.87
C PHE A 8 1.30 7.86 19.01
N TYR A 9 0.85 6.59 19.02
CA TYR A 9 -0.36 6.19 18.32
C TYR A 9 -1.62 6.92 18.83
N LEU A 10 -1.70 7.26 20.13
CA LEU A 10 -2.80 8.04 20.66
C LEU A 10 -2.82 9.47 20.10
N TRP A 11 -1.65 10.07 19.86
CA TRP A 11 -1.56 11.37 19.21
C TRP A 11 -2.04 11.31 17.77
N VAL A 12 -1.71 10.23 17.03
CA VAL A 12 -2.20 10.02 15.66
C VAL A 12 -3.72 9.84 15.66
N ILE A 13 -4.27 8.96 16.53
CA ILE A 13 -5.71 8.77 16.66
C ILE A 13 -6.41 10.08 17.04
N GLY A 14 -5.89 10.77 18.07
CA GLY A 14 -6.45 12.05 18.50
C GLY A 14 -6.47 13.09 17.38
N ALA A 15 -5.40 13.17 16.60
CA ALA A 15 -5.31 14.06 15.46
C ALA A 15 -6.28 13.69 14.32
N ILE A 16 -6.47 12.39 14.05
CA ILE A 16 -7.45 11.90 13.06
C ILE A 16 -8.87 12.28 13.49
N ILE A 17 -9.22 12.04 14.76
CA ILE A 17 -10.55 12.39 15.30
C ILE A 17 -10.76 13.90 15.26
N LEU A 18 -9.78 14.69 15.70
CA LEU A 18 -9.83 16.15 15.66
C LEU A 18 -9.95 16.65 14.22
N GLY A 19 -9.19 16.08 13.29
CA GLY A 19 -9.27 16.39 11.87
C GLY A 19 -10.67 16.11 11.31
N GLY A 20 -11.24 14.94 11.63
CA GLY A 20 -12.61 14.60 11.24
C GLY A 20 -13.66 15.58 11.78
N LEU A 21 -13.54 16.00 13.04
CA LEU A 21 -14.41 17.02 13.63
C LEU A 21 -14.24 18.39 12.94
N ILE A 22 -13.00 18.81 12.69
CA ILE A 22 -12.73 20.06 11.95
C ILE A 22 -13.36 20.00 10.54
N GLY A 23 -13.15 18.91 9.80
CA GLY A 23 -13.74 18.75 8.48
C GLY A 23 -15.27 18.75 8.51
N HIS A 24 -15.88 18.19 9.54
CA HIS A 24 -17.33 18.13 9.68
C HIS A 24 -17.94 19.49 10.05
N PHE A 25 -17.42 20.15 11.08
CA PHE A 25 -18.00 21.41 11.61
C PHE A 25 -17.50 22.65 10.88
N PHE A 26 -16.30 22.60 10.28
CA PHE A 26 -15.67 23.70 9.55
C PHE A 26 -15.14 23.22 8.19
N PRO A 27 -16.03 22.81 7.24
CA PRO A 27 -15.63 22.19 5.97
C PRO A 27 -14.63 23.03 5.16
N GLU A 28 -14.88 24.35 5.02
CA GLU A 28 -13.99 25.25 4.27
C GLU A 28 -12.58 25.33 4.87
N PHE A 29 -12.47 25.27 6.21
CA PHE A 29 -11.18 25.25 6.89
C PHE A 29 -10.53 23.86 6.74
N GLY A 30 -11.30 22.78 6.84
CA GLY A 30 -10.83 21.41 6.61
C GLY A 30 -10.20 21.25 5.22
N VAL A 31 -10.84 21.78 4.19
CA VAL A 31 -10.31 21.77 2.81
C VAL A 31 -8.99 22.55 2.69
N LYS A 32 -8.86 23.69 3.37
CA LYS A 32 -7.62 24.48 3.39
C LYS A 32 -6.43 23.76 4.06
N LEU A 33 -6.67 22.72 4.85
CA LEU A 33 -5.61 21.91 5.46
C LEU A 33 -4.98 20.88 4.51
N LYS A 34 -5.54 20.68 3.31
CA LYS A 34 -5.01 19.76 2.28
C LYS A 34 -3.49 19.86 2.08
N PRO A 35 -2.88 21.08 1.94
CA PRO A 35 -1.44 21.19 1.72
C PRO A 35 -0.58 20.60 2.83
N LEU A 36 -1.04 20.58 4.08
CA LEU A 36 -0.31 19.96 5.21
C LEU A 36 -0.30 18.42 5.10
N GLY A 37 -1.43 17.84 4.72
CA GLY A 37 -1.52 16.40 4.45
C GLY A 37 -0.66 15.99 3.25
N ASP A 38 -0.82 16.69 2.13
CA ASP A 38 -0.06 16.45 0.90
C ASP A 38 1.45 16.64 1.12
N GLY A 39 1.85 17.68 1.86
CA GLY A 39 3.24 17.96 2.21
C GLY A 39 3.86 16.83 3.05
N PHE A 40 3.14 16.30 4.03
CA PHE A 40 3.60 15.15 4.82
C PHE A 40 3.80 13.92 3.94
N ILE A 41 2.85 13.61 3.05
CA ILE A 41 2.96 12.48 2.12
C ILE A 41 4.15 12.71 1.15
N ALA A 42 4.34 13.92 0.65
CA ALA A 42 5.45 14.25 -0.23
C ALA A 42 6.83 14.05 0.46
N LEU A 43 6.96 14.45 1.73
CA LEU A 43 8.17 14.21 2.53
C LEU A 43 8.50 12.72 2.67
N ILE A 44 7.48 11.87 2.89
CA ILE A 44 7.68 10.42 2.95
C ILE A 44 8.10 9.89 1.57
N LYS A 45 7.35 10.25 0.50
CA LYS A 45 7.61 9.77 -0.87
C LYS A 45 9.02 10.09 -1.34
N MET A 46 9.57 11.25 -0.98
CA MET A 46 10.94 11.67 -1.28
C MET A 46 11.99 10.63 -0.82
N LEU A 47 11.74 9.92 0.28
CA LEU A 47 12.68 8.96 0.86
C LEU A 47 12.46 7.52 0.42
N ILE A 48 11.28 7.19 -0.12
CA ILE A 48 10.91 5.79 -0.46
C ILE A 48 11.91 5.22 -1.46
N GLY A 49 12.17 5.91 -2.57
CA GLY A 49 13.09 5.45 -3.60
C GLY A 49 14.50 5.14 -3.07
N PRO A 50 15.20 6.09 -2.44
CA PRO A 50 16.51 5.86 -1.85
C PRO A 50 16.53 4.73 -0.81
N ILE A 51 15.52 4.63 0.05
CA ILE A 51 15.47 3.59 1.08
C ILE A 51 15.28 2.22 0.45
N ILE A 52 14.35 2.06 -0.51
CA ILE A 52 14.15 0.80 -1.23
C ILE A 52 15.45 0.40 -1.94
N PHE A 53 16.06 1.32 -2.69
CA PHE A 53 17.29 1.06 -3.40
C PHE A 53 18.37 0.51 -2.46
N LEU A 54 18.67 1.23 -1.38
CA LEU A 54 19.70 0.83 -0.43
C LEU A 54 19.38 -0.49 0.27
N THR A 55 18.12 -0.69 0.71
CA THR A 55 17.72 -1.91 1.42
C THR A 55 17.82 -3.13 0.51
N VAL A 56 17.35 -3.01 -0.75
CA VAL A 56 17.38 -4.11 -1.72
C VAL A 56 18.83 -4.42 -2.14
N VAL A 57 19.63 -3.38 -2.44
CA VAL A 57 21.05 -3.55 -2.78
C VAL A 57 21.81 -4.26 -1.68
N LEU A 58 21.72 -3.76 -0.44
CA LEU A 58 22.38 -4.37 0.73
C LEU A 58 21.84 -5.78 1.00
N GLY A 59 20.53 -5.98 0.81
CA GLY A 59 19.90 -7.29 0.94
C GLY A 59 20.44 -8.31 -0.05
N ILE A 60 20.56 -7.95 -1.34
CA ILE A 60 21.03 -8.85 -2.40
C ILE A 60 22.55 -9.06 -2.31
N ALA A 61 23.32 -7.98 -2.18
CA ALA A 61 24.77 -8.06 -2.13
C ALA A 61 25.30 -8.78 -0.87
N GLY A 62 24.51 -8.77 0.21
CA GLY A 62 24.82 -9.53 1.44
C GLY A 62 24.47 -11.02 1.40
N VAL A 63 23.88 -11.54 0.30
CA VAL A 63 23.52 -12.97 0.15
C VAL A 63 24.63 -13.73 -0.55
N ALA A 64 24.99 -14.87 0.01
CA ALA A 64 26.01 -15.74 -0.61
C ALA A 64 25.53 -16.50 -1.86
N ASP A 65 24.20 -16.55 -2.13
CA ASP A 65 23.62 -17.36 -3.22
C ASP A 65 22.62 -16.57 -4.06
N VAL A 66 23.02 -16.24 -5.30
CA VAL A 66 22.18 -15.56 -6.32
C VAL A 66 20.88 -16.32 -6.62
N LYS A 67 20.93 -17.67 -6.61
CA LYS A 67 19.75 -18.51 -6.87
C LYS A 67 18.66 -18.30 -5.83
N LYS A 68 19.05 -17.95 -4.59
CA LYS A 68 18.13 -17.67 -3.49
C LYS A 68 17.26 -16.44 -3.77
N VAL A 69 17.85 -15.36 -4.27
CA VAL A 69 17.10 -14.14 -4.64
C VAL A 69 16.06 -14.45 -5.71
N GLY A 70 16.44 -15.21 -6.74
CA GLY A 70 15.51 -15.65 -7.79
C GLY A 70 14.35 -16.49 -7.22
N ARG A 71 14.64 -17.45 -6.32
CA ARG A 71 13.58 -18.27 -5.68
C ARG A 71 12.62 -17.44 -4.83
N VAL A 72 13.14 -16.48 -4.04
CA VAL A 72 12.31 -15.56 -3.26
C VAL A 72 11.36 -14.79 -4.18
N GLY A 73 11.89 -14.23 -5.28
CA GLY A 73 11.10 -13.47 -6.25
C GLY A 73 9.97 -14.30 -6.88
N VAL A 74 10.30 -15.50 -7.37
CA VAL A 74 9.31 -16.40 -7.98
C VAL A 74 8.24 -16.82 -6.98
N LYS A 75 8.61 -17.18 -5.75
CA LYS A 75 7.65 -17.55 -4.70
C LYS A 75 6.77 -16.37 -4.29
N ALA A 76 7.33 -15.17 -4.22
CA ALA A 76 6.58 -13.95 -3.93
C ALA A 76 5.53 -13.69 -5.01
N ILE A 77 5.92 -13.70 -6.30
CA ILE A 77 4.99 -13.51 -7.42
C ILE A 77 3.89 -14.57 -7.41
N LEU A 78 4.25 -15.84 -7.24
CA LEU A 78 3.26 -16.93 -7.16
C LEU A 78 2.26 -16.69 -6.02
N TYR A 79 2.73 -16.32 -4.84
CA TYR A 79 1.88 -15.97 -3.70
C TYR A 79 0.95 -14.81 -4.04
N PHE A 80 1.49 -13.73 -4.61
CA PHE A 80 0.71 -12.55 -4.97
C PHE A 80 -0.39 -12.86 -5.98
N GLU A 81 -0.08 -13.66 -7.01
CA GLU A 81 -1.09 -14.04 -8.03
C GLU A 81 -2.22 -14.88 -7.42
N VAL A 82 -1.89 -15.86 -6.59
CA VAL A 82 -2.89 -16.73 -5.96
C VAL A 82 -3.78 -15.91 -5.02
N VAL A 83 -3.20 -15.09 -4.13
CA VAL A 83 -3.96 -14.34 -3.13
C VAL A 83 -4.77 -13.21 -3.79
N SER A 84 -4.21 -12.51 -4.77
CA SER A 84 -4.92 -11.50 -5.56
C SER A 84 -6.10 -12.10 -6.33
N THR A 85 -5.94 -13.30 -6.90
CA THR A 85 -7.05 -14.00 -7.58
C THR A 85 -8.16 -14.35 -6.60
N ILE A 86 -7.81 -14.85 -5.40
CA ILE A 86 -8.80 -15.13 -4.35
C ILE A 86 -9.54 -13.85 -3.96
N ALA A 87 -8.83 -12.73 -3.82
CA ALA A 87 -9.41 -11.43 -3.49
C ALA A 87 -10.43 -10.96 -4.54
N LEU A 88 -10.08 -11.05 -5.84
CA LEU A 88 -10.97 -10.74 -6.96
C LEU A 88 -12.23 -11.61 -6.95
N VAL A 89 -12.07 -12.93 -6.78
CA VAL A 89 -13.19 -13.88 -6.76
C VAL A 89 -14.12 -13.63 -5.57
N ILE A 90 -13.57 -13.36 -4.37
CA ILE A 90 -14.39 -13.03 -3.19
C ILE A 90 -15.17 -11.74 -3.43
N GLY A 91 -14.53 -10.71 -4.00
CA GLY A 91 -15.22 -9.47 -4.38
C GLY A 91 -16.39 -9.73 -5.31
N LEU A 92 -16.20 -10.58 -6.34
CA LEU A 92 -17.25 -10.96 -7.29
C LEU A 92 -18.41 -11.70 -6.60
N VAL A 93 -18.10 -12.70 -5.78
CA VAL A 93 -19.13 -13.49 -5.06
C VAL A 93 -19.95 -12.59 -4.14
N VAL A 94 -19.30 -11.71 -3.37
CA VAL A 94 -19.98 -10.84 -2.42
C VAL A 94 -20.86 -9.82 -3.12
N VAL A 95 -20.37 -9.16 -4.18
CA VAL A 95 -21.15 -8.13 -4.87
C VAL A 95 -22.36 -8.72 -5.61
N ASN A 96 -22.24 -9.93 -6.16
CA ASN A 96 -23.37 -10.63 -6.80
C ASN A 96 -24.38 -11.17 -5.79
N THR A 97 -23.94 -11.51 -4.58
CA THR A 97 -24.83 -11.98 -3.51
C THR A 97 -25.59 -10.83 -2.86
N LEU A 98 -24.89 -9.76 -2.49
CA LEU A 98 -25.48 -8.63 -1.78
C LEU A 98 -26.15 -7.61 -2.70
N LYS A 99 -25.79 -7.60 -3.97
CA LYS A 99 -26.30 -6.70 -5.02
C LYS A 99 -26.46 -5.25 -4.51
N PRO A 100 -25.36 -4.59 -4.11
CA PRO A 100 -25.45 -3.26 -3.51
C PRO A 100 -25.95 -2.17 -4.45
N GLY A 101 -25.81 -2.34 -5.76
CA GLY A 101 -26.32 -1.43 -6.79
C GLY A 101 -27.76 -1.69 -7.23
N ALA A 102 -28.35 -2.83 -6.85
CA ALA A 102 -29.71 -3.15 -7.27
C ALA A 102 -30.75 -2.13 -6.72
N GLY A 103 -31.62 -1.66 -7.62
CA GLY A 103 -32.63 -0.66 -7.28
C GLY A 103 -32.13 0.79 -7.25
N PHE A 104 -30.86 1.04 -7.56
CA PHE A 104 -30.32 2.41 -7.65
C PHE A 104 -30.88 3.12 -8.89
N ASN A 105 -31.07 2.40 -10.00
CA ASN A 105 -31.68 2.86 -11.25
C ASN A 105 -31.14 4.23 -11.72
N ALA A 106 -29.82 4.40 -11.64
CA ALA A 106 -29.17 5.63 -12.04
C ALA A 106 -29.34 5.87 -13.55
N ASP A 107 -29.79 7.06 -13.91
CA ASP A 107 -29.84 7.50 -15.30
C ASP A 107 -28.53 8.23 -15.65
N PRO A 108 -27.68 7.69 -16.54
CA PRO A 108 -26.42 8.32 -16.92
C PRO A 108 -26.57 9.77 -17.40
N ALA A 109 -27.71 10.11 -18.00
CA ALA A 109 -28.00 11.45 -18.50
C ALA A 109 -28.28 12.49 -17.38
N LYS A 110 -28.58 12.01 -16.17
CA LYS A 110 -28.89 12.85 -15.00
C LYS A 110 -27.74 12.93 -13.99
N LEU A 111 -26.61 12.31 -14.29
CA LEU A 111 -25.43 12.41 -13.44
C LEU A 111 -24.85 13.82 -13.49
N ASP A 112 -24.23 14.25 -12.37
CA ASP A 112 -23.58 15.55 -12.30
C ASP A 112 -22.51 15.69 -13.41
N PRO A 113 -22.64 16.67 -14.32
CA PRO A 113 -21.70 16.85 -15.43
C PRO A 113 -20.25 17.02 -14.99
N ALA A 114 -20.00 17.63 -13.82
CA ALA A 114 -18.65 17.82 -13.28
C ALA A 114 -18.04 16.49 -12.82
N LEU A 115 -18.83 15.61 -12.22
CA LEU A 115 -18.39 14.26 -11.85
C LEU A 115 -18.17 13.37 -13.07
N VAL A 116 -19.05 13.48 -14.08
CA VAL A 116 -18.88 12.77 -15.36
C VAL A 116 -17.61 13.22 -16.07
N ALA A 117 -17.33 14.53 -16.13
CA ALA A 117 -16.13 15.06 -16.74
C ALA A 117 -14.86 14.53 -16.03
N LYS A 118 -14.84 14.51 -14.69
CA LYS A 118 -13.73 13.92 -13.91
C LYS A 118 -13.59 12.42 -14.20
N ALA A 119 -14.68 11.67 -14.22
CA ALA A 119 -14.65 10.24 -14.53
C ALA A 119 -14.11 9.97 -15.95
N THR A 120 -14.49 10.80 -16.92
CA THR A 120 -13.99 10.72 -18.30
C THR A 120 -12.47 11.05 -18.38
N ASP A 121 -11.98 12.04 -17.64
CA ASP A 121 -10.54 12.34 -17.56
C ASP A 121 -9.75 11.14 -16.99
N TYR A 122 -10.26 10.47 -15.95
CA TYR A 122 -9.67 9.23 -15.44
C TYR A 122 -9.68 8.10 -16.49
N ALA A 123 -10.74 7.98 -17.29
CA ALA A 123 -10.82 6.99 -18.35
C ALA A 123 -9.78 7.24 -19.46
N HIS A 124 -9.61 8.49 -19.90
CA HIS A 124 -8.56 8.83 -20.86
C HIS A 124 -7.15 8.56 -20.35
N LYS A 125 -6.88 8.80 -19.07
CA LYS A 125 -5.59 8.41 -18.45
C LYS A 125 -5.41 6.88 -18.43
N ALA A 126 -6.49 6.13 -18.29
CA ALA A 126 -6.47 4.66 -18.31
C ALA A 126 -6.21 4.08 -19.71
N GLU A 127 -6.77 4.69 -20.76
CA GLU A 127 -6.56 4.28 -22.16
C GLU A 127 -5.09 4.31 -22.59
N GLN A 128 -4.29 5.18 -21.96
CA GLN A 128 -2.86 5.33 -22.23
C GLN A 128 -1.98 4.26 -21.53
N GLN A 129 -2.58 3.37 -20.73
CA GLN A 129 -1.86 2.33 -19.99
C GLN A 129 -2.11 0.94 -20.58
N SER A 130 -1.33 0.56 -21.62
CA SER A 130 -1.34 -0.83 -22.07
C SER A 130 -0.48 -1.73 -21.16
N THR A 131 -0.76 -3.05 -21.14
CA THR A 131 0.07 -4.02 -20.38
C THR A 131 1.52 -4.02 -20.86
N VAL A 132 1.73 -3.83 -22.17
CA VAL A 132 3.08 -3.75 -22.75
C VAL A 132 3.79 -2.49 -22.28
N ASP A 133 3.09 -1.33 -22.30
CA ASP A 133 3.63 -0.08 -21.80
C ASP A 133 3.96 -0.18 -20.29
N PHE A 134 3.12 -0.84 -19.51
CA PHE A 134 3.42 -1.10 -18.09
C PHE A 134 4.73 -1.89 -17.93
N LEU A 135 4.93 -2.99 -18.68
CA LEU A 135 6.15 -3.78 -18.60
C LEU A 135 7.38 -3.00 -19.08
N LEU A 136 7.24 -2.20 -20.14
CA LEU A 136 8.32 -1.34 -20.63
C LEU A 136 8.62 -0.20 -19.65
N HIS A 137 7.63 0.34 -18.94
CA HIS A 137 7.83 1.36 -17.92
C HIS A 137 8.54 0.86 -16.65
N ILE A 138 8.70 -0.45 -16.45
CA ILE A 138 9.59 -0.98 -15.41
C ILE A 138 11.05 -0.62 -15.68
N ILE A 139 11.40 -0.39 -16.96
CA ILE A 139 12.75 0.02 -17.36
C ILE A 139 12.80 1.54 -17.41
N PRO A 140 13.55 2.21 -16.50
CA PRO A 140 13.66 3.67 -16.52
C PRO A 140 14.45 4.13 -17.73
N LYS A 141 14.16 5.34 -18.24
CA LYS A 141 14.87 5.93 -19.39
C LYS A 141 16.34 6.23 -19.06
N THR A 142 16.59 6.65 -17.82
CA THR A 142 17.94 6.87 -17.27
C THR A 142 17.98 6.35 -15.84
N PHE A 143 19.18 6.15 -15.28
CA PHE A 143 19.33 5.71 -13.88
C PHE A 143 18.62 6.64 -12.89
N THR A 144 18.72 7.94 -13.13
CA THR A 144 18.14 8.96 -12.26
C THR A 144 16.62 9.06 -12.37
N ASP A 145 16.03 8.75 -13.52
CA ASP A 145 14.58 8.81 -13.74
C ASP A 145 13.81 7.91 -12.76
N ALA A 146 14.39 6.79 -12.34
CA ALA A 146 13.78 5.91 -11.36
C ALA A 146 13.53 6.60 -10.00
N PHE A 147 14.32 7.63 -9.69
CA PHE A 147 14.24 8.37 -8.42
C PHE A 147 13.56 9.73 -8.57
N THR A 148 13.32 10.20 -9.79
CA THR A 148 12.76 11.52 -10.08
C THR A 148 11.41 11.40 -10.80
N GLY A 149 10.49 12.29 -10.51
CA GLY A 149 9.20 12.36 -11.20
C GLY A 149 8.23 11.23 -10.84
N ASP A 150 7.50 10.73 -11.84
CA ASP A 150 6.51 9.66 -11.69
C ASP A 150 7.13 8.25 -11.68
N GLY A 151 8.42 8.13 -11.34
CA GLY A 151 9.16 6.87 -11.28
C GLY A 151 8.41 5.84 -10.41
N SER A 152 8.08 4.69 -10.99
CA SER A 152 7.41 3.63 -10.25
C SER A 152 8.39 2.97 -9.27
N LEU A 153 7.88 2.47 -8.13
CA LEU A 153 8.70 1.69 -7.20
C LEU A 153 9.39 0.49 -7.88
N LEU A 154 8.79 -0.02 -8.96
CA LEU A 154 9.34 -1.12 -9.74
C LEU A 154 10.61 -0.71 -10.52
N GLN A 155 10.71 0.54 -10.98
CA GLN A 155 11.93 1.04 -11.61
C GLN A 155 13.10 1.07 -10.62
N VAL A 156 12.84 1.61 -9.42
CA VAL A 156 13.83 1.61 -8.34
C VAL A 156 14.23 0.18 -7.96
N LEU A 157 13.23 -0.72 -7.86
CA LEU A 157 13.46 -2.13 -7.54
C LEU A 157 14.32 -2.83 -8.61
N LEU A 158 14.01 -2.62 -9.90
CA LEU A 158 14.81 -3.16 -10.99
C LEU A 158 16.27 -2.71 -10.90
N LEU A 159 16.50 -1.39 -10.75
CA LEU A 159 17.86 -0.86 -10.61
C LEU A 159 18.57 -1.41 -9.37
N ALA A 160 17.88 -1.50 -8.25
CA ALA A 160 18.45 -2.02 -7.01
C ALA A 160 18.83 -3.50 -7.13
N VAL A 161 18.01 -4.30 -7.82
CA VAL A 161 18.30 -5.71 -8.11
C VAL A 161 19.54 -5.83 -9.00
N LEU A 162 19.60 -5.10 -10.11
CA LEU A 162 20.74 -5.11 -11.03
C LEU A 162 22.03 -4.63 -10.33
N PHE A 163 21.93 -3.57 -9.55
CA PHE A 163 23.06 -3.01 -8.80
C PHE A 163 23.57 -3.98 -7.73
N GLY A 164 22.66 -4.59 -6.96
CA GLY A 164 22.97 -5.58 -5.94
C GLY A 164 23.67 -6.83 -6.52
N PHE A 165 23.17 -7.34 -7.65
CA PHE A 165 23.83 -8.45 -8.36
C PHE A 165 25.21 -8.05 -8.90
N SER A 166 25.37 -6.84 -9.41
CA SER A 166 26.67 -6.35 -9.86
C SER A 166 27.67 -6.30 -8.71
N LEU A 167 27.30 -5.75 -7.55
CA LEU A 167 28.16 -5.72 -6.37
C LEU A 167 28.55 -7.14 -5.91
N LEU A 168 27.60 -8.06 -5.91
CA LEU A 168 27.87 -9.45 -5.54
C LEU A 168 28.96 -10.09 -6.43
N HIS A 169 28.94 -9.79 -7.73
CA HIS A 169 29.96 -10.31 -8.67
C HIS A 169 31.33 -9.61 -8.55
N MET A 170 31.39 -8.41 -7.96
CA MET A 170 32.65 -7.67 -7.75
C MET A 170 33.51 -8.17 -6.57
N GLY A 171 33.01 -9.11 -5.76
CA GLY A 171 33.73 -9.68 -4.61
C GLY A 171 34.23 -8.58 -3.65
N LYS A 172 35.52 -8.60 -3.28
CA LYS A 172 36.11 -7.65 -2.29
C LYS A 172 35.94 -6.17 -2.63
N THR A 173 35.83 -5.82 -3.91
CA THR A 173 35.58 -4.43 -4.33
C THR A 173 34.12 -4.05 -4.03
N GLY A 174 33.19 -4.98 -4.25
CA GLY A 174 31.78 -4.83 -3.89
C GLY A 174 31.58 -4.67 -2.38
N GLU A 175 32.32 -5.41 -1.55
CA GLU A 175 32.28 -5.26 -0.08
C GLU A 175 32.62 -3.82 0.36
N LYS A 176 33.65 -3.20 -0.23
CA LYS A 176 33.98 -1.79 0.09
C LYS A 176 32.84 -0.82 -0.25
N VAL A 177 32.11 -1.08 -1.34
CA VAL A 177 30.94 -0.25 -1.70
C VAL A 177 29.82 -0.49 -0.71
N MET A 178 29.59 -1.73 -0.27
CA MET A 178 28.58 -2.04 0.76
C MET A 178 28.89 -1.35 2.08
N ASP A 179 30.17 -1.31 2.49
CA ASP A 179 30.61 -0.58 3.70
C ASP A 179 30.28 0.93 3.65
N LEU A 180 30.15 1.52 2.47
CA LEU A 180 29.70 2.90 2.27
C LEU A 180 28.17 3.00 2.25
N LEU A 181 27.48 2.06 1.60
CA LEU A 181 26.02 2.09 1.45
C LEU A 181 25.29 1.80 2.77
N GLU A 182 25.87 0.99 3.65
CA GLU A 182 25.22 0.65 4.92
C GLU A 182 25.07 1.87 5.86
N PRO A 183 26.11 2.68 6.14
CA PRO A 183 25.95 3.93 6.89
C PRO A 183 24.99 4.91 6.19
N LEU A 184 25.05 5.02 4.85
CA LEU A 184 24.15 5.87 4.10
C LEU A 184 22.68 5.46 4.29
N SER A 185 22.39 4.17 4.30
CA SER A 185 21.07 3.63 4.60
C SER A 185 20.57 4.10 5.98
N LYS A 186 21.44 4.06 7.01
CA LYS A 186 21.10 4.54 8.36
C LYS A 186 20.74 6.03 8.38
N VAL A 187 21.41 6.86 7.55
CA VAL A 187 21.09 8.30 7.41
C VAL A 187 19.66 8.47 6.87
N PHE A 188 19.30 7.78 5.77
CA PHE A 188 17.95 7.87 5.21
C PHE A 188 16.89 7.39 6.19
N PHE A 189 17.14 6.31 6.91
CA PHE A 189 16.23 5.85 7.96
C PHE A 189 16.13 6.86 9.12
N GLY A 190 17.20 7.56 9.47
CA GLY A 190 17.18 8.65 10.46
C GLY A 190 16.28 9.81 10.01
N ILE A 191 16.41 10.24 8.74
CA ILE A 191 15.54 11.28 8.17
C ILE A 191 14.07 10.82 8.18
N MET A 192 13.78 9.56 7.80
CA MET A 192 12.42 9.00 7.87
C MET A 192 11.87 9.08 9.30
N SER A 193 12.66 8.73 10.31
CA SER A 193 12.23 8.82 11.71
C SER A 193 11.91 10.25 12.14
N MET A 194 12.65 11.26 11.64
CA MET A 194 12.33 12.68 11.88
C MET A 194 11.00 13.08 11.22
N ILE A 195 10.78 12.68 9.98
CA ILE A 195 9.53 12.96 9.23
C ILE A 195 8.33 12.29 9.91
N MET A 196 8.49 11.06 10.41
CA MET A 196 7.42 10.32 11.09
C MET A 196 6.90 11.03 12.35
N LYS A 197 7.67 11.91 12.99
CA LYS A 197 7.18 12.73 14.12
C LYS A 197 6.07 13.71 13.69
N LEU A 198 5.99 14.04 12.40
CA LEU A 198 4.93 14.89 11.84
C LEU A 198 3.65 14.10 11.49
N ALA A 199 3.64 12.78 11.64
CA ALA A 199 2.50 11.93 11.26
C ALA A 199 1.15 12.36 11.87
N PRO A 200 1.05 12.77 13.16
CA PRO A 200 -0.21 13.26 13.71
C PRO A 200 -0.76 14.46 12.92
N ILE A 201 0.12 15.42 12.57
CA ILE A 201 -0.26 16.62 11.81
C ILE A 201 -0.72 16.22 10.40
N GLY A 202 0.08 15.41 9.71
CA GLY A 202 -0.24 14.95 8.35
C GLY A 202 -1.54 14.15 8.27
N ALA A 203 -1.72 13.19 9.18
CA ALA A 203 -2.92 12.35 9.24
C ALA A 203 -4.18 13.15 9.63
N GLY A 204 -4.07 14.05 10.62
CA GLY A 204 -5.17 14.92 11.03
C GLY A 204 -5.60 15.89 9.93
N ALA A 205 -4.64 16.50 9.23
CA ALA A 205 -4.92 17.42 8.13
C ALA A 205 -5.55 16.68 6.92
N ALA A 206 -5.06 15.49 6.58
CA ALA A 206 -5.62 14.68 5.51
C ALA A 206 -7.07 14.25 5.82
N MET A 207 -7.36 13.88 7.07
CA MET A 207 -8.72 13.54 7.50
C MET A 207 -9.64 14.76 7.48
N ALA A 208 -9.17 15.94 7.95
CA ALA A 208 -9.93 17.17 7.92
C ALA A 208 -10.30 17.56 6.47
N PHE A 209 -9.35 17.45 5.55
CA PHE A 209 -9.60 17.66 4.12
C PHE A 209 -10.64 16.66 3.59
N THR A 210 -10.48 15.37 3.88
CA THR A 210 -11.37 14.33 3.36
C THR A 210 -12.82 14.57 3.80
N ILE A 211 -13.06 14.80 5.08
CA ILE A 211 -14.40 15.03 5.60
C ILE A 211 -14.94 16.41 5.16
N GLY A 212 -14.09 17.44 5.07
CA GLY A 212 -14.49 18.79 4.62
C GLY A 212 -14.90 18.82 3.15
N GLU A 213 -14.16 18.13 2.28
CA GLU A 213 -14.40 18.12 0.82
C GLU A 213 -15.60 17.24 0.44
N PHE A 214 -15.66 16.01 0.97
CA PHE A 214 -16.63 15.01 0.54
C PHE A 214 -17.88 14.97 1.44
N GLY A 215 -17.79 15.47 2.66
CA GLY A 215 -18.88 15.45 3.65
C GLY A 215 -19.30 14.04 4.06
N VAL A 216 -19.97 13.94 5.21
CA VAL A 216 -20.56 12.67 5.68
C VAL A 216 -21.90 12.37 5.00
N GLY A 217 -22.58 13.38 4.48
CA GLY A 217 -23.92 13.26 3.85
C GLY A 217 -23.91 12.54 2.50
N ALA A 218 -22.80 12.63 1.74
CA ALA A 218 -22.62 11.91 0.48
C ALA A 218 -22.56 10.38 0.64
N LEU A 219 -22.34 9.89 1.88
CA LEU A 219 -22.21 8.46 2.17
C LEU A 219 -23.55 7.72 2.18
N GLY A 220 -24.66 8.40 2.51
CA GLY A 220 -25.97 7.77 2.73
C GLY A 220 -26.41 6.81 1.60
N PRO A 221 -26.55 7.27 0.36
CA PRO A 221 -27.01 6.44 -0.76
C PRO A 221 -26.08 5.28 -1.10
N LEU A 222 -24.79 5.42 -0.81
CA LEU A 222 -23.73 4.46 -1.18
C LEU A 222 -23.26 3.60 0.00
N MET A 223 -23.91 3.74 1.17
CA MET A 223 -23.56 2.99 2.39
C MET A 223 -23.62 1.48 2.21
N LYS A 224 -24.53 0.98 1.36
CA LYS A 224 -24.63 -0.45 1.09
C LYS A 224 -23.39 -0.97 0.37
N LEU A 225 -22.87 -0.22 -0.61
CA LEU A 225 -21.61 -0.58 -1.28
C LEU A 225 -20.44 -0.49 -0.30
N MET A 226 -20.31 0.64 0.39
CA MET A 226 -19.22 0.86 1.36
C MET A 226 -19.23 -0.21 2.45
N GLY A 227 -20.37 -0.43 3.09
CA GLY A 227 -20.53 -1.42 4.16
C GLY A 227 -20.19 -2.84 3.70
N SER A 228 -20.67 -3.25 2.53
CA SER A 228 -20.34 -4.56 1.96
C SER A 228 -18.86 -4.67 1.62
N PHE A 229 -18.24 -3.62 1.09
CA PHE A 229 -16.83 -3.57 0.77
C PHE A 229 -15.94 -3.66 2.04
N TYR A 230 -16.22 -2.83 3.07
CA TYR A 230 -15.48 -2.88 4.34
C TYR A 230 -15.62 -4.24 5.02
N LEU A 231 -16.84 -4.81 5.01
CA LEU A 231 -17.07 -6.15 5.54
C LEU A 231 -16.26 -7.21 4.76
N THR A 232 -16.24 -7.11 3.44
CA THR A 232 -15.49 -8.04 2.58
C THR A 232 -13.99 -7.96 2.86
N CYS A 233 -13.43 -6.76 2.97
CA CYS A 233 -12.03 -6.55 3.34
C CYS A 233 -11.72 -7.14 4.72
N ALA A 234 -12.59 -6.90 5.72
CA ALA A 234 -12.41 -7.44 7.07
C ALA A 234 -12.47 -8.97 7.08
N LEU A 235 -13.44 -9.59 6.39
CA LEU A 235 -13.55 -11.05 6.28
C LEU A 235 -12.38 -11.64 5.51
N PHE A 236 -11.91 -10.99 4.43
CA PHE A 236 -10.72 -11.42 3.69
C PHE A 236 -9.49 -11.45 4.61
N VAL A 237 -9.25 -10.39 5.37
CA VAL A 237 -8.13 -10.31 6.32
C VAL A 237 -8.26 -11.37 7.42
N LEU A 238 -9.44 -11.52 8.03
CA LEU A 238 -9.63 -12.43 9.17
C LEU A 238 -9.69 -13.90 8.76
N ILE A 239 -10.31 -14.20 7.62
CA ILE A 239 -10.52 -15.60 7.17
C ILE A 239 -9.38 -16.02 6.24
N VAL A 240 -9.20 -15.34 5.09
CA VAL A 240 -8.22 -15.78 4.09
C VAL A 240 -6.80 -15.58 4.60
N LEU A 241 -6.42 -14.34 4.95
CA LEU A 241 -5.09 -14.07 5.48
C LEU A 241 -4.92 -14.71 6.88
N GLY A 242 -6.01 -14.83 7.65
CA GLY A 242 -6.02 -15.54 8.93
C GLY A 242 -5.68 -17.01 8.81
N LEU A 243 -6.26 -17.73 7.84
CA LEU A 243 -5.94 -19.12 7.54
C LEU A 243 -4.50 -19.26 7.04
N ILE A 244 -4.07 -18.40 6.11
CA ILE A 244 -2.68 -18.38 5.62
C ILE A 244 -1.71 -18.19 6.78
N ALA A 245 -1.95 -17.20 7.65
CA ALA A 245 -1.12 -16.94 8.82
C ALA A 245 -1.07 -18.15 9.76
N ARG A 246 -2.22 -18.80 10.03
CA ARG A 246 -2.31 -19.99 10.86
C ARG A 246 -1.50 -21.15 10.28
N PHE A 247 -1.60 -21.41 8.98
CA PHE A 247 -0.80 -22.46 8.32
C PHE A 247 0.70 -22.11 8.30
N THR A 248 1.03 -20.83 8.28
CA THR A 248 2.42 -20.35 8.38
C THR A 248 2.96 -20.45 9.82
N GLY A 249 2.08 -20.54 10.82
CA GLY A 249 2.44 -20.75 12.23
C GLY A 249 2.36 -19.50 13.10
N PHE A 250 1.58 -18.46 12.69
CA PHE A 250 1.35 -17.27 13.51
C PHE A 250 -0.12 -16.83 13.52
N SER A 251 -0.46 -15.89 14.41
CA SER A 251 -1.82 -15.37 14.55
C SER A 251 -1.97 -14.05 13.81
N ILE A 252 -2.95 -13.96 12.90
CA ILE A 252 -3.27 -12.72 12.18
C ILE A 252 -3.65 -11.57 13.14
N ILE A 253 -4.38 -11.86 14.22
CA ILE A 253 -4.79 -10.86 15.21
C ILE A 253 -3.57 -10.28 15.95
N ARG A 254 -2.60 -11.14 16.33
CA ARG A 254 -1.35 -10.69 16.95
C ARG A 254 -0.52 -9.87 15.95
N PHE A 255 -0.48 -10.29 14.69
CA PHE A 255 0.21 -9.56 13.63
C PHE A 255 -0.40 -8.18 13.40
N ILE A 256 -1.74 -8.06 13.28
CA ILE A 256 -2.45 -6.78 13.18
C ILE A 256 -2.12 -5.87 14.37
N ARG A 257 -2.09 -6.42 15.59
CA ARG A 257 -1.70 -5.67 16.79
C ARG A 257 -0.24 -5.22 16.73
N TYR A 258 0.64 -6.04 16.18
CA TYR A 258 2.06 -5.74 16.02
C TYR A 258 2.32 -4.57 15.07
N ILE A 259 1.57 -4.49 13.96
CA ILE A 259 1.69 -3.42 12.95
C ILE A 259 0.66 -2.29 13.13
N ARG A 260 0.06 -2.16 14.31
CA ARG A 260 -1.04 -1.18 14.53
C ARG A 260 -0.66 0.27 14.23
N ASP A 261 0.60 0.65 14.50
CA ASP A 261 1.06 2.02 14.32
C ASP A 261 1.13 2.37 12.81
N GLU A 262 1.57 1.40 12.00
CA GLU A 262 1.56 1.48 10.54
C GLU A 262 0.14 1.52 10.00
N LEU A 263 -0.78 0.72 10.56
CA LEU A 263 -2.20 0.74 10.16
C LEU A 263 -2.86 2.09 10.46
N LEU A 264 -2.56 2.70 11.60
CA LEU A 264 -3.08 4.04 11.95
C LEU A 264 -2.53 5.12 11.03
N LEU A 265 -1.25 5.03 10.65
CA LEU A 265 -0.64 5.93 9.68
C LEU A 265 -1.34 5.80 8.31
N VAL A 266 -1.56 4.57 7.85
CA VAL A 266 -2.28 4.29 6.59
C VAL A 266 -3.72 4.79 6.65
N LEU A 267 -4.42 4.57 7.77
CA LEU A 267 -5.78 5.07 7.96
C LEU A 267 -5.84 6.61 7.84
N GLY A 268 -4.91 7.31 8.49
CA GLY A 268 -4.87 8.77 8.44
C GLY A 268 -4.49 9.33 7.07
N THR A 269 -3.59 8.68 6.34
CA THR A 269 -3.09 9.15 5.03
C THR A 269 -3.87 8.60 3.85
N SER A 270 -4.66 7.54 4.04
CA SER A 270 -5.30 6.71 2.99
C SER A 270 -4.30 6.20 1.94
N SER A 271 -3.04 6.02 2.33
CA SER A 271 -1.95 5.55 1.46
C SER A 271 -1.10 4.50 2.17
N SER A 272 -1.07 3.28 1.64
CA SER A 272 -0.20 2.23 2.17
C SER A 272 1.29 2.54 2.00
N GLU A 273 1.67 3.33 0.99
CA GLU A 273 3.06 3.74 0.76
C GLU A 273 3.65 4.50 1.95
N SER A 274 2.83 5.27 2.68
CA SER A 274 3.29 6.02 3.86
C SER A 274 3.88 5.13 4.96
N ALA A 275 3.46 3.88 5.02
CA ALA A 275 3.91 2.91 6.02
C ALA A 275 4.90 1.87 5.47
N LEU A 276 5.33 1.97 4.20
CA LEU A 276 6.22 1.00 3.57
C LEU A 276 7.50 0.79 4.39
N VAL A 277 8.20 1.86 4.68
CA VAL A 277 9.49 1.80 5.38
C VAL A 277 9.35 1.36 6.84
N PRO A 278 8.42 1.91 7.64
CA PRO A 278 8.14 1.38 8.98
C PRO A 278 7.79 -0.11 8.99
N LEU A 279 6.97 -0.57 8.03
CA LEU A 279 6.63 -1.98 7.89
C LEU A 279 7.86 -2.86 7.63
N MET A 280 8.75 -2.44 6.73
CA MET A 280 9.99 -3.18 6.44
C MET A 280 10.80 -3.40 7.71
N ARG A 281 11.04 -2.35 8.50
CA ARG A 281 11.76 -2.43 9.78
C ARG A 281 11.09 -3.41 10.75
N LYS A 282 9.76 -3.32 10.91
CA LYS A 282 9.00 -4.22 11.78
C LYS A 282 9.09 -5.68 11.34
N LEU A 283 9.08 -5.95 10.03
CA LEU A 283 9.20 -7.31 9.50
C LEU A 283 10.61 -7.89 9.69
N GLU A 284 11.66 -7.07 9.53
CA GLU A 284 13.03 -7.48 9.87
C GLU A 284 13.16 -7.82 11.37
N ARG A 285 12.64 -6.94 12.23
CA ARG A 285 12.62 -7.19 13.68
C ARG A 285 11.76 -8.39 14.05
N LEU A 286 10.70 -8.67 13.28
CA LEU A 286 9.84 -9.86 13.46
C LEU A 286 10.58 -11.17 13.17
N GLY A 287 11.78 -11.11 12.62
CA GLY A 287 12.63 -12.28 12.31
C GLY A 287 12.66 -12.65 10.82
N CYS A 288 12.08 -11.83 9.93
CA CYS A 288 12.26 -12.02 8.50
C CYS A 288 13.64 -11.51 8.06
N SER A 289 14.36 -12.25 7.22
CA SER A 289 15.66 -11.80 6.73
C SER A 289 15.56 -10.57 5.85
N LYS A 290 16.58 -9.69 5.91
CA LYS A 290 16.65 -8.46 5.11
C LYS A 290 16.45 -8.69 3.60
N PRO A 291 17.07 -9.72 2.96
CA PRO A 291 16.84 -9.98 1.54
C PRO A 291 15.38 -10.27 1.19
N VAL A 292 14.67 -11.02 2.04
CA VAL A 292 13.26 -11.32 1.82
C VAL A 292 12.41 -10.06 1.99
N VAL A 293 12.62 -9.30 3.07
CA VAL A 293 11.90 -8.05 3.32
C VAL A 293 12.13 -7.04 2.19
N GLY A 294 13.41 -6.84 1.80
CA GLY A 294 13.80 -5.89 0.76
C GLY A 294 13.22 -6.22 -0.62
N LEU A 295 13.00 -7.50 -0.93
CA LEU A 295 12.43 -7.91 -2.22
C LEU A 295 10.90 -8.00 -2.17
N VAL A 296 10.33 -8.66 -1.15
CA VAL A 296 8.89 -8.98 -1.10
C VAL A 296 8.05 -7.73 -0.79
N VAL A 297 8.46 -6.90 0.17
CA VAL A 297 7.66 -5.73 0.55
C VAL A 297 7.53 -4.75 -0.63
N PRO A 298 8.61 -4.22 -1.25
CA PRO A 298 8.47 -3.26 -2.35
C PRO A 298 7.74 -3.84 -3.57
N SER A 299 8.01 -5.10 -3.93
CA SER A 299 7.30 -5.75 -5.04
C SER A 299 5.81 -5.94 -4.73
N GLY A 300 5.46 -6.26 -3.47
CA GLY A 300 4.08 -6.42 -3.04
C GLY A 300 3.24 -5.15 -3.17
N TYR A 301 3.84 -3.97 -3.06
CA TYR A 301 3.13 -2.69 -3.29
C TYR A 301 2.66 -2.48 -4.73
N SER A 302 3.16 -3.25 -5.68
CA SER A 302 2.71 -3.23 -7.06
C SER A 302 1.97 -4.50 -7.46
N PHE A 303 2.31 -5.65 -6.88
CA PHE A 303 1.79 -6.95 -7.31
C PHE A 303 0.80 -7.58 -6.34
N ASN A 304 0.77 -7.18 -5.05
CA ASN A 304 -0.10 -7.76 -4.01
C ASN A 304 -1.06 -6.71 -3.44
N LEU A 305 -1.95 -6.22 -4.26
CA LEU A 305 -2.92 -5.19 -3.90
C LEU A 305 -4.31 -5.81 -3.59
N ASP A 306 -4.39 -6.64 -2.55
CA ASP A 306 -5.57 -7.45 -2.21
C ASP A 306 -6.84 -6.60 -2.04
N GLY A 307 -6.76 -5.52 -1.27
CA GLY A 307 -7.89 -4.60 -1.07
C GLY A 307 -8.29 -3.87 -2.35
N THR A 308 -7.32 -3.54 -3.22
CA THR A 308 -7.60 -2.96 -4.53
C THR A 308 -8.29 -3.97 -5.44
N ASN A 309 -7.88 -5.24 -5.42
CA ASN A 309 -8.52 -6.29 -6.18
C ASN A 309 -9.98 -6.52 -5.78
N ILE A 310 -10.28 -6.57 -4.47
CA ILE A 310 -11.66 -6.61 -3.96
C ILE A 310 -12.44 -5.39 -4.46
N TYR A 311 -11.84 -4.20 -4.39
CA TYR A 311 -12.46 -2.97 -4.84
C TYR A 311 -12.79 -2.99 -6.33
N LEU A 312 -11.84 -3.37 -7.18
CA LEU A 312 -12.02 -3.39 -8.63
C LEU A 312 -13.24 -4.23 -9.04
N THR A 313 -13.37 -5.41 -8.46
CA THR A 313 -14.49 -6.29 -8.76
C THR A 313 -15.82 -5.73 -8.23
N MET A 314 -15.83 -5.33 -6.95
CA MET A 314 -17.06 -4.86 -6.31
C MET A 314 -17.56 -3.55 -6.91
N ALA A 315 -16.64 -2.61 -7.21
CA ALA A 315 -17.01 -1.33 -7.79
C ALA A 315 -17.47 -1.46 -9.24
N ALA A 316 -16.81 -2.28 -10.06
CA ALA A 316 -17.21 -2.50 -11.45
C ALA A 316 -18.61 -3.12 -11.56
N ILE A 317 -18.86 -4.17 -10.80
CA ILE A 317 -20.18 -4.84 -10.80
C ILE A 317 -21.25 -3.93 -10.17
N PHE A 318 -20.90 -3.16 -9.11
CA PHE A 318 -21.82 -2.16 -8.56
C PHE A 318 -22.27 -1.15 -9.59
N VAL A 319 -21.33 -0.60 -10.39
CA VAL A 319 -21.66 0.36 -11.45
C VAL A 319 -22.63 -0.26 -12.47
N ALA A 320 -22.36 -1.51 -12.90
CA ALA A 320 -23.28 -2.21 -13.78
C ALA A 320 -24.67 -2.36 -13.16
N GLN A 321 -24.76 -2.87 -11.92
CA GLN A 321 -26.03 -3.03 -11.20
C GLN A 321 -26.78 -1.71 -11.02
N ALA A 322 -26.07 -0.60 -10.69
CA ALA A 322 -26.66 0.70 -10.46
C ALA A 322 -27.23 1.33 -11.73
N LEU A 323 -26.66 1.00 -12.89
CA LEU A 323 -27.13 1.42 -14.21
C LEU A 323 -28.15 0.46 -14.82
N GLY A 324 -28.55 -0.61 -14.11
CA GLY A 324 -29.47 -1.62 -14.63
C GLY A 324 -28.88 -2.50 -15.73
N VAL A 325 -27.55 -2.59 -15.83
CA VAL A 325 -26.86 -3.45 -16.80
C VAL A 325 -26.63 -4.84 -16.18
N GLU A 326 -27.24 -5.84 -16.77
CA GLU A 326 -27.00 -7.25 -16.40
C GLU A 326 -25.76 -7.78 -17.14
N LEU A 327 -24.74 -8.14 -16.39
CA LEU A 327 -23.53 -8.76 -16.94
C LEU A 327 -23.71 -10.28 -17.02
N THR A 328 -23.31 -10.84 -18.15
CA THR A 328 -23.20 -12.30 -18.31
C THR A 328 -21.99 -12.81 -17.53
N LEU A 329 -22.02 -14.09 -17.14
CA LEU A 329 -20.89 -14.73 -16.46
C LEU A 329 -19.57 -14.60 -17.25
N THR A 330 -19.65 -14.66 -18.59
CA THR A 330 -18.48 -14.47 -19.46
C THR A 330 -17.90 -13.05 -19.31
N GLN A 331 -18.77 -12.03 -19.26
CA GLN A 331 -18.32 -10.64 -19.06
C GLN A 331 -17.72 -10.42 -17.67
N GLU A 332 -18.30 -11.03 -16.64
CA GLU A 332 -17.75 -10.99 -15.28
C GLU A 332 -16.38 -11.67 -15.19
N ILE A 333 -16.21 -12.86 -15.81
CA ILE A 333 -14.90 -13.54 -15.86
C ILE A 333 -13.89 -12.72 -16.65
N THR A 334 -14.31 -12.11 -17.78
CA THR A 334 -13.43 -11.21 -18.55
C THR A 334 -13.00 -10.02 -17.70
N LEU A 335 -13.92 -9.42 -16.96
CA LEU A 335 -13.64 -8.31 -16.04
C LEU A 335 -12.63 -8.74 -14.96
N LEU A 336 -12.77 -9.93 -14.37
CA LEU A 336 -11.78 -10.47 -13.43
C LEU A 336 -10.40 -10.64 -14.06
N ALA A 337 -10.34 -11.22 -15.25
CA ALA A 337 -9.06 -11.45 -15.95
C ALA A 337 -8.36 -10.11 -16.26
N VAL A 338 -9.12 -9.12 -16.72
CA VAL A 338 -8.60 -7.78 -16.99
C VAL A 338 -8.20 -7.09 -15.68
N ALA A 339 -9.03 -7.14 -14.64
CA ALA A 339 -8.70 -6.57 -13.33
C ALA A 339 -7.41 -7.16 -12.75
N MET A 340 -7.18 -8.47 -12.92
CA MET A 340 -5.94 -9.11 -12.49
C MET A 340 -4.71 -8.54 -13.20
N LEU A 341 -4.80 -8.24 -14.49
CA LEU A 341 -3.70 -7.64 -15.25
C LEU A 341 -3.54 -6.16 -14.92
N THR A 342 -4.63 -5.38 -14.93
CA THR A 342 -4.59 -3.94 -14.71
C THR A 342 -4.22 -3.57 -13.27
N SER A 343 -4.59 -4.41 -12.29
CA SER A 343 -4.22 -4.18 -10.88
C SER A 343 -2.71 -4.13 -10.65
N LYS A 344 -1.91 -4.80 -11.49
CA LYS A 344 -0.44 -4.78 -11.39
C LYS A 344 0.17 -3.43 -11.76
N GLY A 345 -0.54 -2.61 -12.53
CA GLY A 345 -0.17 -1.22 -12.83
C GLY A 345 -0.69 -0.22 -11.80
N ALA A 346 -1.53 -0.66 -10.86
CA ALA A 346 -2.02 0.22 -9.81
C ALA A 346 -0.91 0.53 -8.80
N SER A 347 -0.84 1.80 -8.37
CA SER A 347 0.04 2.23 -7.28
C SER A 347 -0.75 2.28 -5.97
N GLY A 348 -0.07 2.16 -4.83
CA GLY A 348 -0.67 2.28 -3.49
C GLY A 348 -1.13 3.69 -3.12
N VAL A 349 -1.19 4.62 -4.06
CA VAL A 349 -1.61 6.01 -3.84
C VAL A 349 -3.10 6.21 -4.05
N THR A 350 -3.63 7.26 -3.44
CA THR A 350 -5.03 7.69 -3.59
C THR A 350 -5.35 8.03 -5.04
N GLY A 351 -6.47 7.51 -5.56
CA GLY A 351 -6.90 7.73 -6.94
C GLY A 351 -6.35 6.72 -7.96
N ALA A 352 -5.24 6.05 -7.71
CA ALA A 352 -4.71 5.04 -8.62
C ALA A 352 -5.69 3.88 -8.84
N GLY A 353 -6.36 3.41 -7.77
CA GLY A 353 -7.38 2.39 -7.88
C GLY A 353 -8.57 2.80 -8.76
N PHE A 354 -8.92 4.08 -8.79
CA PHE A 354 -9.98 4.59 -9.64
C PHE A 354 -9.59 4.60 -11.13
N ILE A 355 -8.34 4.98 -11.45
CA ILE A 355 -7.78 4.89 -12.81
C ILE A 355 -7.78 3.42 -13.28
N THR A 356 -7.34 2.52 -12.42
CA THR A 356 -7.34 1.07 -12.70
C THR A 356 -8.75 0.54 -12.91
N LEU A 357 -9.73 1.00 -12.15
CA LEU A 357 -11.13 0.65 -12.33
C LEU A 357 -11.66 1.15 -13.68
N ALA A 358 -11.32 2.40 -14.06
CA ALA A 358 -11.69 2.94 -15.36
C ALA A 358 -11.10 2.09 -16.51
N ALA A 359 -9.81 1.71 -16.41
CA ALA A 359 -9.16 0.79 -17.36
C ALA A 359 -9.88 -0.56 -17.43
N THR A 360 -10.27 -1.11 -16.28
CA THR A 360 -10.96 -2.41 -16.21
C THR A 360 -12.35 -2.35 -16.85
N LEU A 361 -13.12 -1.28 -16.62
CA LEU A 361 -14.45 -1.11 -17.21
C LEU A 361 -14.40 -0.84 -18.73
N HIS A 362 -13.33 -0.22 -19.21
CA HIS A 362 -13.20 0.05 -20.66
C HIS A 362 -13.23 -1.22 -21.52
N VAL A 363 -12.80 -2.35 -20.97
CA VAL A 363 -12.79 -3.65 -21.64
C VAL A 363 -14.17 -4.33 -21.66
N VAL A 364 -15.14 -3.80 -20.89
CA VAL A 364 -16.52 -4.28 -20.86
C VAL A 364 -17.47 -3.17 -21.37
N PRO A 365 -17.63 -3.02 -22.70
CA PRO A 365 -18.37 -1.91 -23.30
C PRO A 365 -19.83 -1.79 -22.86
N ALA A 366 -20.38 -2.85 -22.27
CA ALA A 366 -21.74 -2.87 -21.73
C ALA A 366 -21.93 -1.90 -20.56
N VAL A 367 -20.84 -1.53 -19.83
CA VAL A 367 -20.89 -0.64 -18.68
C VAL A 367 -20.38 0.75 -19.07
N PRO A 368 -21.23 1.77 -19.15
CA PRO A 368 -20.80 3.13 -19.50
C PRO A 368 -19.80 3.68 -18.47
N VAL A 369 -18.68 4.23 -18.95
CA VAL A 369 -17.65 4.85 -18.10
C VAL A 369 -18.19 6.01 -17.26
N ALA A 370 -19.21 6.73 -17.76
CA ALA A 370 -19.92 7.77 -17.02
C ALA A 370 -20.47 7.27 -15.67
N GLY A 371 -20.79 5.96 -15.54
CA GLY A 371 -21.22 5.35 -14.29
C GLY A 371 -20.19 5.41 -13.17
N LEU A 372 -18.90 5.60 -13.48
CA LEU A 372 -17.85 5.83 -12.48
C LEU A 372 -18.12 7.08 -11.63
N ALA A 373 -18.87 8.06 -12.19
CA ALA A 373 -19.27 9.26 -11.44
C ALA A 373 -20.06 8.93 -10.16
N LEU A 374 -20.80 7.78 -10.15
CA LEU A 374 -21.60 7.35 -9.00
C LEU A 374 -20.73 7.08 -7.76
N ILE A 375 -19.53 6.55 -7.96
CA ILE A 375 -18.66 6.11 -6.85
C ILE A 375 -17.52 7.10 -6.56
N LEU A 376 -17.33 8.13 -7.39
CA LEU A 376 -16.23 9.07 -7.25
C LEU A 376 -16.22 9.77 -5.88
N GLY A 377 -17.41 10.13 -5.36
CA GLY A 377 -17.55 10.79 -4.06
C GLY A 377 -17.19 9.92 -2.86
N ILE A 378 -17.27 8.58 -2.99
CA ILE A 378 -16.94 7.64 -1.91
C ILE A 378 -15.58 6.94 -2.11
N ASP A 379 -14.95 7.07 -3.27
CA ASP A 379 -13.67 6.40 -3.57
C ASP A 379 -12.60 6.72 -2.53
N ARG A 380 -12.59 7.95 -2.04
CA ARG A 380 -11.65 8.36 -0.99
C ARG A 380 -11.79 7.51 0.29
N PHE A 381 -13.01 7.27 0.74
CA PHE A 381 -13.28 6.44 1.93
C PHE A 381 -12.98 4.95 1.66
N MET A 382 -13.34 4.46 0.47
CA MET A 382 -12.99 3.09 0.07
C MET A 382 -11.47 2.91 -0.04
N SER A 383 -10.72 3.95 -0.38
CA SER A 383 -9.25 3.94 -0.45
C SER A 383 -8.60 3.59 0.90
N GLU A 384 -9.20 3.99 2.01
CA GLU A 384 -8.71 3.66 3.36
C GLU A 384 -8.72 2.15 3.61
N ALA A 385 -9.86 1.48 3.36
CA ALA A 385 -9.96 0.03 3.54
C ALA A 385 -9.09 -0.74 2.54
N ARG A 386 -8.95 -0.25 1.30
CA ARG A 386 -8.00 -0.80 0.32
C ARG A 386 -6.58 -0.78 0.86
N ALA A 387 -6.13 0.39 1.32
CA ALA A 387 -4.78 0.59 1.80
C ALA A 387 -4.47 -0.26 3.04
N LEU A 388 -5.42 -0.36 4.00
CA LEU A 388 -5.29 -1.21 5.19
C LEU A 388 -5.18 -2.69 4.81
N THR A 389 -6.03 -3.16 3.88
CA THR A 389 -6.00 -4.56 3.43
C THR A 389 -4.69 -4.87 2.71
N ASN A 390 -4.23 -3.95 1.84
CA ASN A 390 -2.99 -4.12 1.08
C ASN A 390 -1.77 -4.23 2.00
N ILE A 391 -1.63 -3.36 3.01
CA ILE A 391 -0.47 -3.40 3.91
C ILE A 391 -0.46 -4.66 4.78
N ILE A 392 -1.62 -5.11 5.26
CA ILE A 392 -1.73 -6.37 6.01
C ILE A 392 -1.35 -7.56 5.12
N GLY A 393 -1.88 -7.60 3.89
CA GLY A 393 -1.56 -8.64 2.90
C GLY A 393 -0.08 -8.70 2.58
N ASN A 394 0.57 -7.55 2.36
CA ASN A 394 2.02 -7.47 2.10
C ASN A 394 2.86 -7.96 3.28
N GLY A 395 2.47 -7.61 4.50
CA GLY A 395 3.14 -8.10 5.69
C GLY A 395 3.00 -9.61 5.85
N VAL A 396 1.80 -10.16 5.65
CA VAL A 396 1.56 -11.62 5.68
C VAL A 396 2.36 -12.32 4.58
N ALA A 397 2.33 -11.82 3.35
CA ALA A 397 3.11 -12.35 2.23
C ALA A 397 4.59 -12.47 2.55
N THR A 398 5.17 -11.43 3.17
CA THR A 398 6.59 -11.40 3.54
C THR A 398 6.92 -12.51 4.55
N VAL A 399 6.09 -12.68 5.59
CA VAL A 399 6.29 -13.76 6.59
C VAL A 399 6.14 -15.15 5.95
N VAL A 400 5.16 -15.32 5.03
CA VAL A 400 4.95 -16.58 4.30
C VAL A 400 6.15 -16.92 3.44
N VAL A 401 6.64 -15.97 2.63
CA VAL A 401 7.79 -16.19 1.75
C VAL A 401 9.07 -16.45 2.57
N ALA A 402 9.29 -15.68 3.66
CA ALA A 402 10.39 -15.91 4.57
C ALA A 402 10.34 -17.34 5.16
N ARG A 403 9.15 -17.82 5.49
CA ARG A 403 8.94 -19.19 5.95
C ARG A 403 9.28 -20.24 4.90
N TRP A 404 8.82 -20.04 3.66
CA TRP A 404 9.06 -20.96 2.54
C TRP A 404 10.54 -21.05 2.13
N GLU A 405 11.32 -20.01 2.42
CA GLU A 405 12.76 -19.95 2.15
C GLU A 405 13.63 -20.35 3.37
N ASN A 406 13.02 -20.68 4.51
CA ASN A 406 13.70 -20.90 5.79
C ASN A 406 14.51 -19.66 6.26
N GLU A 407 13.99 -18.47 5.94
CA GLU A 407 14.54 -17.15 6.25
C GLU A 407 13.74 -16.44 7.36
N LEU A 408 13.01 -17.19 8.15
CA LEU A 408 12.20 -16.73 9.27
C LEU A 408 12.72 -17.31 10.59
N ASP A 409 13.17 -16.45 11.50
CA ASP A 409 13.42 -16.81 12.90
C ASP A 409 12.08 -16.93 13.63
N ARG A 410 11.68 -18.18 13.92
CA ARG A 410 10.39 -18.48 14.55
C ARG A 410 10.33 -18.11 16.02
N ASP A 411 11.43 -18.21 16.73
CA ASP A 411 11.48 -17.89 18.15
C ASP A 411 11.39 -16.38 18.32
N GLN A 412 12.04 -15.62 17.43
CA GLN A 412 11.92 -14.17 17.36
C GLN A 412 10.50 -13.75 16.96
N LEU A 413 9.89 -14.36 15.93
CA LEU A 413 8.51 -14.14 15.53
C LEU A 413 7.55 -14.28 16.73
N ASN A 414 7.66 -15.37 17.48
CA ASN A 414 6.79 -15.63 18.61
C ASN A 414 6.98 -14.62 19.75
N ARG A 415 8.24 -14.28 20.07
CA ARG A 415 8.55 -13.27 21.10
C ARG A 415 7.98 -11.91 20.77
N GLU A 416 8.23 -11.43 19.55
CA GLU A 416 7.79 -10.11 19.09
C GLU A 416 6.27 -9.99 18.98
N LEU A 417 5.59 -11.05 18.52
CA LEU A 417 4.12 -11.06 18.44
C LEU A 417 3.42 -11.13 19.82
N LEU A 418 4.11 -11.66 20.84
CA LEU A 418 3.59 -11.68 22.20
C LEU A 418 3.82 -10.36 22.93
N ASN A 419 4.95 -9.71 22.67
CA ASN A 419 5.38 -8.47 23.29
C ASN A 419 5.74 -7.44 22.19
N PRO A 420 4.73 -6.81 21.54
CA PRO A 420 4.99 -5.84 20.49
C PRO A 420 5.83 -4.67 21.00
N PRO A 421 6.90 -4.28 20.27
CA PRO A 421 7.74 -3.16 20.68
C PRO A 421 6.96 -1.86 20.65
N SER A 422 7.32 -0.92 21.53
CA SER A 422 6.85 0.45 21.44
C SER A 422 7.55 1.19 20.29
N ALA A 423 6.93 2.23 19.75
CA ALA A 423 7.52 3.07 18.69
C ALA A 423 8.92 3.61 19.08
N THR A 424 9.15 3.86 20.39
CA THR A 424 10.44 4.34 20.93
C THR A 424 11.53 3.27 20.92
N GLU A 425 11.18 1.99 21.03
CA GLU A 425 12.13 0.88 20.97
C GLU A 425 12.60 0.62 19.54
N LEU A 426 11.74 0.90 18.55
CA LEU A 426 12.10 0.86 17.13
C LEU A 426 13.08 1.97 16.74
N ASP A 427 12.99 3.14 17.37
CA ASP A 427 13.95 4.26 17.19
C ASP A 427 15.26 4.04 17.96
N ALA A 428 15.23 3.28 19.05
CA ALA A 428 16.42 2.99 19.86
C ALA A 428 17.33 1.91 19.22
N ASP A 429 16.80 1.08 18.32
CA ASP A 429 17.59 0.12 17.52
C ASP A 429 18.37 0.80 16.37
N LEU A 430 18.19 2.09 16.15
CA LEU A 430 19.20 2.90 15.45
C LEU A 430 20.44 2.92 16.36
N PRO A 431 21.65 2.51 15.88
CA PRO A 431 22.84 2.54 16.68
C PRO A 431 22.96 3.95 17.30
N SER A 432 22.86 4.02 18.62
CA SER A 432 23.18 5.24 19.34
C SER A 432 24.68 5.46 19.11
N ASP A 433 25.01 6.34 18.16
CA ASP A 433 26.34 6.89 18.08
C ASP A 433 26.61 7.53 19.46
N HIS A 434 27.42 6.87 20.24
CA HIS A 434 28.18 7.56 21.27
C HIS A 434 28.95 8.65 20.54
N HIS A 435 28.40 9.85 20.45
CA HIS A 435 29.16 11.05 20.31
C HIS A 435 29.99 11.17 21.59
N GLY A 436 31.10 10.46 21.59
CA GLY A 436 32.22 10.91 22.40
C GLY A 436 32.53 12.33 21.92
N PRO A 437 32.81 13.29 22.83
CA PRO A 437 33.14 14.65 22.45
C PRO A 437 34.31 14.57 21.46
N LEU A 438 34.17 15.28 20.33
CA LEU A 438 35.31 15.56 19.43
C LEU A 438 36.41 16.12 20.30
N GLY A 439 37.34 15.26 20.70
CA GLY A 439 38.47 15.62 21.52
C GLY A 439 39.29 16.67 20.78
N GLU A 440 39.39 17.84 21.38
CA GLU A 440 40.52 18.71 21.23
C GLU A 440 41.80 17.85 21.22
N LYS A 441 42.48 17.83 20.09
CA LYS A 441 43.91 17.59 20.03
C LYS A 441 44.55 18.70 19.20
N ALA A 442 45.28 19.47 19.93
CA ALA A 442 46.21 20.50 19.48
C ALA A 442 47.17 20.03 18.38
#